data_f60837e82d492ba686fd4a7ebdf94b2f
#
_entry.id   f60837e82d492ba686fd4a7ebdf94b2f
#
_cell.length_a   1.000
_cell.length_b   1.000
_cell.length_c   1.000
_cell.angle_alpha   90.00
_cell.angle_beta   90.00
_cell.angle_gamma   90.00
#
_symmetry.space_group_name_H-M   'P 1'
#
loop_
_entity.id
_entity.type
_entity.pdbx_description
1 polymer ?
#
loop_
_entity_poly.entity_id
_entity_poly.type
_entity_poly.pdbx_seq_one_letter_code
_entity_poly.pdbx_strand_id
1 'polypeptide(L)'
;MKRNPQYTDEHAAAGTHAELPEIETWPNQYQGYQIEIEMPEFTSVCPKTGLPDHGTLTLIYTPLKRCLELKSLKMYMLAYRNLGIFQENVVNRFLADIVKATDPVEATVVGDFAARGGIGTRVTATYRRRKK
;
A
#
# COMPACT_ATOMS: atom_id res chain seq x y z
N MET A 1 10.19 -13.84 -35.96
CA MET A 1 9.48 -14.64 -34.95
C MET A 1 8.68 -13.74 -34.04
N LYS A 2 7.41 -14.01 -33.91
CA LYS A 2 6.53 -13.19 -33.10
C LYS A 2 6.65 -13.62 -31.62
N ARG A 3 6.98 -12.68 -30.76
CA ARG A 3 6.99 -12.94 -29.31
C ARG A 3 5.61 -12.79 -28.74
N ASN A 4 5.23 -13.67 -27.84
CA ASN A 4 4.05 -13.46 -27.02
C ASN A 4 4.31 -12.31 -26.05
N PRO A 5 3.31 -11.51 -25.69
CA PRO A 5 3.48 -10.50 -24.66
C PRO A 5 3.96 -11.16 -23.38
N GLN A 6 5.02 -10.60 -22.78
CA GLN A 6 5.55 -11.13 -21.53
C GLN A 6 4.68 -10.71 -20.34
N TYR A 7 3.98 -9.59 -20.47
CA TYR A 7 3.09 -9.07 -19.45
C TYR A 7 1.72 -8.80 -20.06
N THR A 8 0.70 -9.22 -19.35
CA THR A 8 -0.69 -9.12 -19.80
C THR A 8 -1.46 -8.16 -18.92
N ASP A 9 -2.71 -7.86 -19.30
CA ASP A 9 -3.63 -7.10 -18.46
C ASP A 9 -3.88 -7.82 -17.13
N GLU A 10 -3.88 -9.16 -17.14
CA GLU A 10 -4.02 -9.94 -15.91
C GLU A 10 -2.85 -9.72 -14.97
N HIS A 11 -1.63 -9.70 -15.49
CA HIS A 11 -0.46 -9.37 -14.67
C HIS A 11 -0.58 -7.96 -14.09
N ALA A 12 -0.98 -7.01 -14.93
CA ALA A 12 -1.11 -5.61 -14.52
C ALA A 12 -2.14 -5.42 -13.40
N ALA A 13 -3.21 -6.20 -13.43
CA ALA A 13 -4.28 -6.10 -12.43
C ALA A 13 -4.09 -7.05 -11.23
N ALA A 14 -3.07 -7.91 -11.26
CA ALA A 14 -2.88 -8.92 -10.22
C ALA A 14 -2.83 -8.28 -8.83
N GLY A 15 -3.60 -8.84 -7.89
CA GLY A 15 -3.61 -8.42 -6.50
C GLY A 15 -4.41 -7.17 -6.19
N THR A 16 -4.83 -6.40 -7.21
CA THR A 16 -5.51 -5.13 -6.98
C THR A 16 -6.92 -5.29 -6.39
N HIS A 17 -7.53 -6.46 -6.55
CA HIS A 17 -8.85 -6.76 -6.00
C HIS A 17 -8.83 -7.96 -5.04
N ALA A 18 -7.66 -8.39 -4.61
CA ALA A 18 -7.55 -9.49 -3.66
C ALA A 18 -8.25 -9.14 -2.36
N GLU A 19 -8.87 -10.14 -1.73
CA GLU A 19 -9.49 -9.96 -0.42
C GLU A 19 -8.40 -9.92 0.64
N LEU A 20 -8.37 -8.83 1.40
CA LEU A 20 -7.37 -8.60 2.45
C LEU A 20 -8.08 -8.39 3.79
N PRO A 21 -7.37 -8.63 4.92
CA PRO A 21 -7.97 -8.41 6.24
C PRO A 21 -8.47 -6.98 6.41
N GLU A 22 -9.55 -6.83 7.16
CA GLU A 22 -10.14 -5.53 7.43
C GLU A 22 -9.22 -4.68 8.31
N ILE A 23 -9.09 -3.42 7.96
CA ILE A 23 -8.37 -2.43 8.76
C ILE A 23 -9.37 -1.80 9.72
N GLU A 24 -9.10 -1.93 11.03
CA GLU A 24 -9.92 -1.34 12.07
C GLU A 24 -9.44 0.05 12.42
N THR A 25 -10.31 0.83 13.03
CA THR A 25 -10.04 2.21 13.41
C THR A 25 -10.65 2.48 14.78
N TRP A 26 -10.22 3.59 15.39
CA TRP A 26 -10.79 4.07 16.64
C TRP A 26 -11.04 5.59 16.55
N PRO A 27 -11.97 6.12 17.36
CA PRO A 27 -12.36 7.55 17.25
C PRO A 27 -11.20 8.48 17.61
N ASN A 28 -10.87 9.38 16.68
CA ASN A 28 -9.83 10.39 16.89
C ASN A 28 -10.32 11.47 17.87
N GLN A 29 -9.45 11.90 18.78
CA GLN A 29 -9.78 12.86 19.83
C GLN A 29 -9.22 14.27 19.58
N TYR A 30 -8.32 14.45 18.63
CA TYR A 30 -7.65 15.73 18.41
C TYR A 30 -7.59 16.04 16.91
N GLN A 31 -7.30 17.29 16.59
CA GLN A 31 -7.15 17.72 15.20
C GLN A 31 -5.81 18.44 15.02
N GLY A 32 -5.39 18.61 13.77
CA GLY A 32 -4.23 19.40 13.45
C GLY A 32 -2.90 18.71 13.69
N TYR A 33 -2.86 17.39 13.53
CA TYR A 33 -1.61 16.63 13.68
C TYR A 33 -1.51 15.54 12.61
N GLN A 34 -0.29 15.06 12.40
CA GLN A 34 -0.01 13.98 11.46
C GLN A 34 0.48 12.75 12.19
N ILE A 35 0.17 11.61 11.63
CA ILE A 35 0.71 10.32 12.08
C ILE A 35 1.57 9.77 10.97
N GLU A 36 2.80 9.38 11.29
CA GLU A 36 3.68 8.70 10.37
C GLU A 36 3.91 7.28 10.87
N ILE A 37 3.67 6.31 10.00
CA ILE A 37 3.83 4.89 10.30
C ILE A 37 4.80 4.31 9.29
N GLU A 38 5.91 3.78 9.79
CA GLU A 38 6.92 3.15 8.96
C GLU A 38 6.82 1.63 9.07
N MET A 39 6.79 0.97 7.94
CA MET A 39 6.67 -0.48 7.86
C MET A 39 7.88 -1.04 7.09
N PRO A 40 9.03 -1.24 7.76
CA PRO A 40 10.28 -1.58 7.08
C PRO A 40 10.39 -3.03 6.60
N GLU A 41 9.46 -3.88 7.01
CA GLU A 41 9.52 -5.31 6.67
C GLU A 41 8.46 -5.72 5.67
N PHE A 42 8.05 -4.80 4.80
CA PHE A 42 7.04 -5.10 3.80
C PHE A 42 7.57 -6.10 2.77
N THR A 43 6.75 -7.08 2.42
CA THR A 43 7.04 -8.07 1.39
C THR A 43 5.79 -8.33 0.54
N SER A 44 6.00 -8.48 -0.76
CA SER A 44 4.97 -8.96 -1.68
C SER A 44 5.65 -9.85 -2.72
N VAL A 45 4.89 -10.31 -3.72
CA VAL A 45 5.41 -11.24 -4.73
C VAL A 45 5.20 -10.62 -6.11
N CYS A 46 6.23 -10.71 -6.95
CA CYS A 46 6.09 -10.31 -8.35
C CYS A 46 5.13 -11.26 -9.05
N PRO A 47 4.04 -10.76 -9.67
CA PRO A 47 3.04 -11.63 -10.28
C PRO A 47 3.55 -12.39 -11.51
N LYS A 48 4.65 -11.95 -12.10
CA LYS A 48 5.23 -12.59 -13.27
C LYS A 48 6.23 -13.68 -12.88
N THR A 49 7.16 -13.35 -11.96
CA THR A 49 8.28 -14.24 -11.64
C THR A 49 8.05 -15.10 -10.41
N GLY A 50 7.11 -14.71 -9.54
CA GLY A 50 6.90 -15.39 -8.26
C GLY A 50 7.99 -15.09 -7.24
N LEU A 51 8.92 -14.20 -7.54
CA LEU A 51 9.99 -13.82 -6.62
C LEU A 51 9.51 -12.76 -5.64
N PRO A 52 10.02 -12.78 -4.39
CA PRO A 52 9.60 -11.80 -3.40
C PRO A 52 10.16 -10.40 -3.70
N ASP A 53 9.36 -9.40 -3.42
CA ASP A 53 9.75 -8.00 -3.39
C ASP A 53 9.78 -7.55 -1.94
N HIS A 54 10.82 -6.84 -1.55
CA HIS A 54 11.02 -6.33 -0.19
C HIS A 54 11.11 -4.82 -0.22
N GLY A 55 10.64 -4.18 0.82
CA GLY A 55 10.76 -2.74 0.92
C GLY A 55 10.23 -2.17 2.21
N THR A 56 10.26 -0.87 2.28
CA THR A 56 9.70 -0.10 3.39
C THR A 56 8.50 0.67 2.87
N LEU A 57 7.35 0.49 3.52
CA LEU A 57 6.19 1.35 3.29
C LEU A 57 6.14 2.39 4.39
N THR A 58 5.92 3.64 4.01
CA THR A 58 5.72 4.73 4.95
C THR A 58 4.37 5.35 4.66
N LEU A 59 3.52 5.40 5.68
CA LEU A 59 2.23 6.06 5.62
C LEU A 59 2.30 7.34 6.46
N ILE A 60 1.91 8.46 5.85
CA ILE A 60 1.78 9.72 6.56
C ILE A 60 0.35 10.18 6.35
N TYR A 61 -0.41 10.37 7.43
CA TYR A 61 -1.78 10.83 7.27
C TYR A 61 -2.21 11.79 8.37
N THR A 62 -3.15 12.65 8.01
CA THR A 62 -3.80 13.58 8.93
C THR A 62 -5.18 13.03 9.22
N PRO A 63 -5.41 12.46 10.42
CA PRO A 63 -6.71 11.88 10.73
C PRO A 63 -7.78 12.95 10.88
N LEU A 64 -9.01 12.61 10.53
CA LEU A 64 -10.16 13.45 10.76
C LEU A 64 -10.99 12.89 11.92
N LYS A 65 -11.84 11.91 11.67
CA LYS A 65 -12.69 11.33 12.70
C LYS A 65 -12.15 10.02 13.26
N ARG A 66 -11.24 9.36 12.54
CA ARG A 66 -10.79 8.02 12.89
C ARG A 66 -9.29 7.87 12.75
N CYS A 67 -8.70 7.17 13.70
CA CYS A 67 -7.29 6.77 13.62
C CYS A 67 -7.19 5.28 13.32
N LEU A 68 -6.11 4.87 12.65
CA LEU A 68 -5.86 3.46 12.37
C LEU A 68 -5.56 2.69 13.64
N GLU A 69 -6.15 1.51 13.77
CA GLU A 69 -5.80 0.57 14.79
C GLU A 69 -4.61 -0.25 14.28
N LEU A 70 -3.48 -0.18 14.97
CA LEU A 70 -2.19 -0.65 14.43
C LEU A 70 -2.07 -2.17 14.34
N LYS A 71 -2.76 -2.91 15.20
CA LYS A 71 -2.73 -4.37 15.15
C LYS A 71 -3.39 -4.88 13.87
N SER A 72 -4.55 -4.34 13.54
CA SER A 72 -5.24 -4.70 12.30
C SER A 72 -4.46 -4.25 11.06
N LEU A 73 -3.81 -3.08 11.15
CA LEU A 73 -2.94 -2.61 10.07
C LEU A 73 -1.78 -3.58 9.83
N LYS A 74 -1.18 -4.07 10.91
CA LYS A 74 -0.11 -5.07 10.81
C LYS A 74 -0.60 -6.33 10.10
N MET A 75 -1.76 -6.84 10.47
CA MET A 75 -2.33 -8.04 9.83
C MET A 75 -2.66 -7.79 8.36
N TYR A 76 -3.17 -6.60 8.04
CA TYR A 76 -3.42 -6.19 6.67
C TYR A 76 -2.12 -6.17 5.86
N MET A 77 -1.08 -5.53 6.38
CA MET A 77 0.23 -5.47 5.72
C MET A 77 0.82 -6.86 5.50
N LEU A 78 0.76 -7.72 6.51
CA LEU A 78 1.33 -9.06 6.42
C LEU A 78 0.63 -9.93 5.38
N ALA A 79 -0.63 -9.66 5.07
CA ALA A 79 -1.37 -10.41 4.06
C ALA A 79 -0.81 -10.20 2.64
N TYR A 80 -0.03 -9.16 2.41
CA TYR A 80 0.66 -8.95 1.12
C TYR A 80 1.80 -9.92 0.88
N ARG A 81 2.29 -10.57 1.93
CA ARG A 81 3.51 -11.39 1.87
C ARG A 81 3.52 -12.41 0.74
N ASN A 82 2.38 -13.05 0.51
CA ASN A 82 2.25 -14.06 -0.56
C ASN A 82 1.37 -13.57 -1.71
N LEU A 83 1.06 -12.28 -1.73
CA LEU A 83 0.19 -11.72 -2.76
C LEU A 83 1.00 -11.32 -3.98
N GLY A 84 0.62 -11.87 -5.13
CA GLY A 84 1.19 -11.44 -6.41
C GLY A 84 0.63 -10.08 -6.81
N ILE A 85 1.47 -9.07 -6.76
CA ILE A 85 1.07 -7.69 -7.05
C ILE A 85 2.33 -6.88 -7.38
N PHE A 86 2.25 -6.03 -8.41
CA PHE A 86 3.36 -5.14 -8.74
C PHE A 86 3.55 -4.04 -7.70
N GLN A 87 4.79 -3.57 -7.54
CA GLN A 87 5.15 -2.56 -6.54
C GLN A 87 4.31 -1.28 -6.65
N GLU A 88 4.07 -0.82 -7.87
CA GLU A 88 3.25 0.36 -8.13
C GLU A 88 1.82 0.16 -7.62
N ASN A 89 1.28 -1.03 -7.81
CA ASN A 89 -0.08 -1.36 -7.37
C ASN A 89 -0.16 -1.56 -5.86
N VAL A 90 0.91 -2.05 -5.23
CA VAL A 90 1.00 -2.16 -3.77
C VAL A 90 0.70 -0.81 -3.12
N VAL A 91 1.43 0.22 -3.54
CA VAL A 91 1.35 1.55 -2.93
C VAL A 91 -0.03 2.16 -3.15
N ASN A 92 -0.56 2.04 -4.36
CA ASN A 92 -1.89 2.58 -4.69
C ASN A 92 -3.01 1.83 -3.99
N ARG A 93 -2.94 0.49 -3.93
CA ARG A 93 -3.92 -0.33 -3.22
C ARG A 93 -3.90 -0.02 -1.72
N PHE A 94 -2.69 0.07 -1.16
CA PHE A 94 -2.52 0.38 0.25
C PHE A 94 -3.16 1.73 0.59
N LEU A 95 -2.86 2.76 -0.20
CA LEU A 95 -3.46 4.08 0.00
C LEU A 95 -4.99 4.04 -0.08
N ALA A 96 -5.53 3.37 -1.09
CA ALA A 96 -6.98 3.30 -1.27
C ALA A 96 -7.66 2.66 -0.05
N ASP A 97 -7.08 1.59 0.48
CA ASP A 97 -7.65 0.91 1.64
C ASP A 97 -7.53 1.75 2.93
N ILE A 98 -6.42 2.49 3.09
CA ILE A 98 -6.27 3.42 4.21
C ILE A 98 -7.31 4.54 4.14
N VAL A 99 -7.50 5.12 2.97
CA VAL A 99 -8.49 6.19 2.76
C VAL A 99 -9.90 5.67 3.05
N LYS A 100 -10.22 4.48 2.59
CA LYS A 100 -11.53 3.87 2.84
C LYS A 100 -11.77 3.65 4.33
N ALA A 101 -10.75 3.22 5.06
CA ALA A 101 -10.87 2.92 6.49
C ALA A 101 -10.98 4.18 7.34
N THR A 102 -10.21 5.23 7.04
CA THR A 102 -10.06 6.39 7.93
C THR A 102 -10.75 7.65 7.43
N ASP A 103 -11.03 7.76 6.15
CA ASP A 103 -11.54 8.99 5.52
C ASP A 103 -10.76 10.23 6.00
N PRO A 104 -9.43 10.28 5.76
CA PRO A 104 -8.55 11.26 6.34
C PRO A 104 -8.65 12.62 5.63
N VAL A 105 -8.11 13.66 6.26
CA VAL A 105 -7.91 14.94 5.59
C VAL A 105 -6.94 14.77 4.43
N GLU A 106 -5.88 14.04 4.67
CA GLU A 106 -4.79 13.84 3.71
C GLU A 106 -4.04 12.57 4.07
N ALA A 107 -3.57 11.86 3.09
CA ALA A 107 -2.76 10.65 3.30
C ALA A 107 -1.79 10.46 2.15
N THR A 108 -0.58 10.02 2.47
CA THR A 108 0.45 9.68 1.49
C THR A 108 1.05 8.35 1.87
N VAL A 109 1.21 7.48 0.89
CA VAL A 109 1.94 6.22 1.04
C VAL A 109 3.16 6.26 0.14
N VAL A 110 4.32 6.00 0.73
CA VAL A 110 5.58 5.89 -0.01
C VAL A 110 6.06 4.46 0.12
N GLY A 111 6.30 3.81 -1.00
CA GLY A 111 6.95 2.51 -1.05
C GLY A 111 8.36 2.68 -1.56
N ASP A 112 9.34 2.31 -0.74
CA ASP A 112 10.76 2.33 -1.10
C ASP A 112 11.22 0.89 -1.17
N PHE A 113 11.31 0.36 -2.38
CA PHE A 113 11.55 -1.06 -2.60
C PHE A 113 13.02 -1.34 -2.82
N ALA A 114 13.50 -2.45 -2.23
CA ALA A 114 14.88 -2.87 -2.36
C ALA A 114 15.25 -3.10 -3.83
N ALA A 115 16.46 -2.71 -4.19
CA ALA A 115 16.95 -2.85 -5.56
C ALA A 115 17.00 -4.32 -5.99
N ARG A 116 16.57 -4.58 -7.21
CA ARG A 116 16.66 -5.89 -7.86
C ARG A 116 17.31 -5.69 -9.21
N GLY A 117 18.37 -6.46 -9.47
CA GLY A 117 19.13 -6.31 -10.70
C GLY A 117 19.70 -4.90 -10.88
N GLY A 118 19.98 -4.22 -9.76
CA GLY A 118 20.54 -2.87 -9.78
C GLY A 118 19.51 -1.75 -9.89
N ILE A 119 18.20 -2.08 -9.91
CA ILE A 119 17.15 -1.06 -10.05
C ILE A 119 16.36 -0.98 -8.75
N GLY A 120 16.44 0.18 -8.09
CA GLY A 120 15.60 0.52 -6.94
C GLY A 120 14.41 1.34 -7.39
N THR A 121 13.27 1.16 -6.73
CA THR A 121 12.01 1.81 -7.10
C THR A 121 11.40 2.49 -5.88
N ARG A 122 11.00 3.74 -6.04
CA ARG A 122 10.22 4.45 -5.03
C ARG A 122 8.91 4.90 -5.67
N VAL A 123 7.81 4.53 -5.05
CA VAL A 123 6.46 4.87 -5.51
C VAL A 123 5.78 5.71 -4.46
N THR A 124 5.22 6.84 -4.85
CA THR A 124 4.52 7.73 -3.94
C THR A 124 3.10 7.98 -4.45
N ALA A 125 2.12 7.75 -3.61
CA ALA A 125 0.71 8.02 -3.92
C ALA A 125 0.11 8.88 -2.82
N THR A 126 -0.64 9.89 -3.21
CA THR A 126 -1.21 10.88 -2.27
C THR A 126 -2.70 11.05 -2.50
N TYR A 127 -3.42 11.14 -1.39
CA TYR A 127 -4.84 11.47 -1.36
C TYR A 127 -5.05 12.76 -0.57
N ARG A 128 -5.90 13.62 -1.08
CA ARG A 128 -6.31 14.83 -0.39
C ARG A 128 -7.82 14.94 -0.46
N ARG A 129 -8.43 15.12 0.73
CA ARG A 129 -9.88 15.25 0.83
C ARG A 129 -10.33 16.55 0.16
N ARG A 130 -11.42 16.48 -0.60
CA ARG A 130 -11.98 17.66 -1.22
C ARG A 130 -12.65 18.54 -0.16
N LYS A 131 -12.41 19.85 -0.25
CA LYS A 131 -13.18 20.82 0.50
C LYS A 131 -14.57 20.92 -0.13
N LYS A 132 -15.57 20.89 0.68
CA LYS A 132 -16.94 21.16 0.23
C LYS A 132 -17.20 22.65 0.28
#